data_04b3de31c47d55cb3b1b921a023f2ad5
#
_entry.id   04b3de31c47d55cb3b1b921a023f2ad5
#
_cell.length_a   1.000
_cell.length_b   1.000
_cell.length_c   1.000
_cell.angle_alpha   90.00
_cell.angle_beta   90.00
_cell.angle_gamma   90.00
#
_symmetry.space_group_name_H-M   'P 1'
#
loop_
_entity.id
_entity.type
_entity.pdbx_description
1 polymer ?
#
loop_
_entity_poly.entity_id
_entity_poly.type
_entity_poly.pdbx_seq_one_letter_code
_entity_poly.pdbx_strand_id
1 'polypeptide(L)'
;MKIITMHHILGNKVLEYDVDDRGVIVDEREIDRTVNPKPNIADWVKEHMVFWYDMSKPVDVYTENFNDWTKYAGTKCTVTNKSVNITNFSNIARPSIYIDTSKKFNGITITVDGLLDGQEIAWGYINNPLVRMPKNGTYILEPINSLTETIGFRSINIVGACNITITQLPSGQSVPTNEILKANPYLQDFSGNNRPLKLNNFLFAAMSGVGGYDIASTNILPDRANVTVTDNRIIHITKKLSTTDNMVNIVPANSNPTHKFKVTGLSDGRQVSLENRNGGFYTFDNGEHEVTLTYPEGTTSLYNAIGVTGSAGDMDVTIEFIPRYSNALVTDGVDDYGQIQNLQQGVKVLFVTINPFIDGKFIYDQRLNTTEPWLFAVFNDKGSIAYNSRNSNGKTYIDGTLNESTIVSALLNKKQIITIVNNDVTGDKTKTPIFFSNTDHNSGWISSAFYNSIGFDSVPTKETDGFTEQDLINYVLENLITK
;
A
#
# COMPACT_ATOMS: atom_id res chain seq x y z
N MET A 1 43.38 14.31 33.11
CA MET A 1 43.53 15.37 32.11
C MET A 1 42.34 15.22 31.20
N LYS A 2 41.43 16.21 31.17
CA LYS A 2 40.28 16.22 30.27
C LYS A 2 40.71 16.96 29.01
N ILE A 3 40.60 16.31 27.86
CA ILE A 3 40.90 16.92 26.54
C ILE A 3 39.59 17.38 25.94
N ILE A 4 39.58 18.59 25.43
CA ILE A 4 38.43 19.16 24.69
C ILE A 4 38.94 19.44 23.28
N THR A 5 38.28 18.83 22.28
CA THR A 5 38.60 19.08 20.88
C THR A 5 37.84 20.32 20.39
N MET A 6 38.57 21.28 19.84
CA MET A 6 38.01 22.54 19.29
C MET A 6 38.33 22.60 17.79
N HIS A 7 37.44 23.22 17.03
CA HIS A 7 37.61 23.42 15.59
C HIS A 7 37.68 24.90 15.26
N HIS A 8 38.69 25.32 14.50
CA HIS A 8 38.79 26.67 13.91
C HIS A 8 38.73 26.61 12.40
N ILE A 9 37.80 27.33 11.81
CA ILE A 9 37.51 27.32 10.37
C ILE A 9 38.22 28.48 9.70
N LEU A 10 39.20 28.19 8.85
CA LEU A 10 39.95 29.18 8.05
C LEU A 10 39.75 28.92 6.55
N GLY A 11 38.72 29.51 5.97
CA GLY A 11 38.40 29.28 4.57
C GLY A 11 38.09 27.80 4.26
N ASN A 12 38.92 27.15 3.44
CA ASN A 12 38.79 25.72 3.09
C ASN A 12 39.51 24.79 4.04
N LYS A 13 40.13 25.30 5.09
CA LYS A 13 40.87 24.50 6.08
C LYS A 13 40.14 24.52 7.41
N VAL A 14 40.15 23.40 8.10
CA VAL A 14 39.74 23.27 9.49
C VAL A 14 40.96 22.89 10.29
N LEU A 15 41.30 23.69 11.27
CA LEU A 15 42.27 23.34 12.28
C LEU A 15 41.55 22.75 13.48
N GLU A 16 41.89 21.55 13.84
CA GLU A 16 41.40 20.87 15.02
C GLU A 16 42.46 20.97 16.13
N TYR A 17 42.09 21.44 17.29
CA TYR A 17 42.94 21.61 18.44
C TYR A 17 42.46 20.73 19.59
N ASP A 18 43.32 19.95 20.14
CA ASP A 18 43.09 19.29 21.43
C ASP A 18 43.62 20.17 22.53
N VAL A 19 42.75 20.59 23.45
CA VAL A 19 43.07 21.54 24.54
C VAL A 19 42.95 20.81 25.88
N ASP A 20 43.95 20.96 26.73
CA ASP A 20 43.95 20.38 28.08
C ASP A 20 43.03 21.20 29.04
N ASP A 21 42.87 20.71 30.25
CA ASP A 21 42.05 21.32 31.31
C ASP A 21 42.60 22.68 31.82
N ARG A 22 43.75 23.13 31.33
CA ARG A 22 44.37 24.44 31.62
C ARG A 22 44.25 25.40 30.42
N GLY A 23 43.59 24.99 29.34
CA GLY A 23 43.45 25.77 28.12
C GLY A 23 44.70 25.77 27.22
N VAL A 24 45.62 24.82 27.40
CA VAL A 24 46.83 24.69 26.57
C VAL A 24 46.54 23.75 25.40
N ILE A 25 46.87 24.19 24.17
CA ILE A 25 46.81 23.33 22.98
C ILE A 25 47.87 22.25 23.13
N VAL A 26 47.44 21.01 23.18
CA VAL A 26 48.31 19.84 23.33
C VAL A 26 48.52 19.07 22.02
N ASP A 27 47.59 19.29 21.06
CA ASP A 27 47.73 18.78 19.70
C ASP A 27 47.02 19.77 18.73
N GLU A 28 47.62 19.91 17.56
CA GLU A 28 47.03 20.73 16.46
C GLU A 28 47.23 19.94 15.16
N ARG A 29 46.08 19.77 14.42
CA ARG A 29 46.09 19.07 13.13
C ARG A 29 45.24 19.81 12.13
N GLU A 30 45.71 19.91 10.91
CA GLU A 30 44.95 20.43 9.79
C GLU A 30 44.09 19.32 9.23
N ILE A 31 42.77 19.56 9.17
CA ILE A 31 41.80 18.67 8.51
C ILE A 31 41.53 19.24 7.13
N ASP A 32 41.91 18.49 6.09
CA ASP A 32 41.61 18.87 4.72
C ASP A 32 40.11 18.79 4.45
N ARG A 33 39.47 19.93 4.19
CA ARG A 33 38.05 20.01 3.83
C ARG A 33 37.74 19.48 2.43
N THR A 34 38.75 19.21 1.61
CA THR A 34 38.53 18.57 0.31
C THR A 34 38.17 17.11 0.43
N VAL A 35 38.40 16.49 1.59
CA VAL A 35 37.80 15.21 1.93
C VAL A 35 36.32 15.52 2.25
N ASN A 36 35.43 15.31 1.30
CA ASN A 36 33.98 15.31 1.57
C ASN A 36 33.74 14.54 2.86
N PRO A 37 33.14 15.16 3.91
CA PRO A 37 32.83 14.39 5.11
C PRO A 37 32.05 13.16 4.66
N LYS A 38 32.52 11.97 5.07
CA LYS A 38 31.80 10.75 4.73
C LYS A 38 30.34 10.94 5.13
N PRO A 39 29.38 10.67 4.24
CA PRO A 39 27.97 10.88 4.52
C PRO A 39 27.61 10.13 5.80
N ASN A 40 26.82 10.76 6.66
CA ASN A 40 26.27 10.00 7.76
C ASN A 40 25.26 8.98 7.20
N ILE A 41 24.97 7.93 7.95
CA ILE A 41 24.10 6.85 7.49
C ILE A 41 22.70 7.33 7.09
N ALA A 42 22.17 8.37 7.73
CA ALA A 42 20.86 8.93 7.42
C ALA A 42 20.85 9.68 6.06
N ASP A 43 21.92 10.39 5.72
CA ASP A 43 22.07 11.08 4.44
C ASP A 43 22.27 10.06 3.32
N TRP A 44 23.11 9.05 3.53
CA TRP A 44 23.30 7.94 2.60
C TRP A 44 21.97 7.20 2.32
N VAL A 45 21.18 6.93 3.35
CA VAL A 45 19.86 6.29 3.23
C VAL A 45 18.92 7.11 2.34
N LYS A 46 18.89 8.46 2.48
CA LYS A 46 18.08 9.33 1.63
C LYS A 46 18.56 9.32 0.18
N GLU A 47 19.87 9.32 -0.05
CA GLU A 47 20.48 9.34 -1.38
C GLU A 47 20.25 8.03 -2.14
N HIS A 48 20.38 6.89 -1.47
CA HIS A 48 20.36 5.57 -2.09
C HIS A 48 19.03 4.82 -1.95
N MET A 49 18.05 5.37 -1.18
CA MET A 49 16.72 4.76 -1.09
C MET A 49 16.01 4.85 -2.44
N VAL A 50 15.60 3.70 -2.95
CA VAL A 50 14.91 3.58 -4.24
C VAL A 50 13.40 3.69 -4.08
N PHE A 51 12.85 2.99 -3.10
CA PHE A 51 11.44 3.02 -2.72
C PHE A 51 11.26 2.64 -1.25
N TRP A 52 10.10 3.04 -0.70
CA TRP A 52 9.65 2.65 0.63
C TRP A 52 8.13 2.51 0.66
N TYR A 53 7.64 1.28 0.84
CA TYR A 53 6.22 0.97 1.06
C TYR A 53 6.01 0.55 2.51
N ASP A 54 4.94 1.05 3.13
CA ASP A 54 4.61 0.75 4.52
C ASP A 54 3.09 0.79 4.73
N MET A 55 2.51 -0.35 5.04
CA MET A 55 1.07 -0.51 5.25
C MET A 55 0.56 0.13 6.54
N SER A 56 1.45 0.50 7.48
CA SER A 56 1.09 1.18 8.73
C SER A 56 1.04 2.70 8.59
N LYS A 57 1.60 3.26 7.50
CA LYS A 57 1.65 4.70 7.28
C LYS A 57 0.38 5.22 6.63
N PRO A 58 -0.12 6.40 7.06
CA PRO A 58 -1.21 7.05 6.37
C PRO A 58 -0.85 7.37 4.92
N VAL A 59 -1.79 7.11 4.02
CA VAL A 59 -1.73 7.46 2.60
C VAL A 59 -2.75 8.56 2.31
N ASP A 60 -2.49 9.33 1.27
CA ASP A 60 -3.44 10.31 0.78
C ASP A 60 -4.70 9.62 0.24
N VAL A 61 -5.86 10.06 0.70
CA VAL A 61 -7.16 9.56 0.24
C VAL A 61 -7.69 10.49 -0.85
N TYR A 62 -8.04 9.92 -1.99
CA TYR A 62 -8.66 10.61 -3.11
C TYR A 62 -10.08 10.14 -3.29
N THR A 63 -11.02 11.06 -3.50
CA THR A 63 -12.45 10.75 -3.66
C THR A 63 -12.81 10.29 -5.06
N GLU A 64 -12.02 10.66 -6.05
CA GLU A 64 -12.21 10.25 -7.44
C GLU A 64 -10.94 9.61 -7.99
N ASN A 65 -11.10 8.73 -8.98
CA ASN A 65 -10.01 8.13 -9.74
C ASN A 65 -10.15 8.55 -11.20
N PHE A 66 -9.31 9.47 -11.67
CA PHE A 66 -9.40 9.96 -13.05
C PHE A 66 -9.13 8.87 -14.10
N ASN A 67 -8.51 7.74 -13.75
CA ASN A 67 -8.38 6.61 -14.68
C ASN A 67 -9.73 5.99 -15.06
N ASP A 68 -10.76 6.15 -14.21
CA ASP A 68 -12.12 5.62 -14.46
C ASP A 68 -12.98 6.56 -15.32
N TRP A 69 -12.44 7.72 -15.67
CA TRP A 69 -13.13 8.70 -16.51
C TRP A 69 -12.85 8.44 -17.99
N THR A 70 -13.84 8.75 -18.82
CA THR A 70 -13.74 8.53 -20.26
C THR A 70 -12.99 9.67 -20.93
N LYS A 71 -12.02 9.36 -21.80
CA LYS A 71 -11.34 10.35 -22.64
C LYS A 71 -12.13 10.60 -23.90
N TYR A 72 -12.30 11.86 -24.28
CA TYR A 72 -12.92 12.20 -25.54
C TYR A 72 -11.97 11.91 -26.72
N ALA A 73 -12.49 11.28 -27.77
CA ALA A 73 -11.72 10.99 -28.99
C ALA A 73 -11.18 12.29 -29.62
N GLY A 74 -9.87 12.33 -29.88
CA GLY A 74 -9.17 13.50 -30.42
C GLY A 74 -8.52 14.42 -29.39
N THR A 75 -8.85 14.32 -28.11
CA THR A 75 -8.11 15.04 -27.06
C THR A 75 -6.82 14.31 -26.72
N LYS A 76 -5.72 15.04 -26.67
CA LYS A 76 -4.44 14.51 -26.19
C LYS A 76 -4.31 14.82 -24.71
N CYS A 77 -4.50 13.79 -23.88
CA CYS A 77 -4.28 13.90 -22.43
C CYS A 77 -3.64 12.64 -21.87
N THR A 78 -2.79 12.86 -20.85
CA THR A 78 -2.26 11.80 -20.00
C THR A 78 -3.04 11.83 -18.69
N VAL A 79 -3.46 10.67 -18.22
CA VAL A 79 -4.27 10.54 -17.01
C VAL A 79 -3.58 9.61 -16.04
N THR A 80 -3.56 10.01 -14.78
CA THR A 80 -3.23 9.18 -13.63
C THR A 80 -4.46 9.07 -12.73
N ASN A 81 -4.39 8.32 -11.65
CA ASN A 81 -5.47 8.26 -10.68
C ASN A 81 -5.85 9.64 -10.08
N LYS A 82 -4.89 10.55 -9.95
CA LYS A 82 -5.06 11.86 -9.29
C LYS A 82 -4.85 13.08 -10.17
N SER A 83 -4.40 12.91 -11.42
CA SER A 83 -4.12 14.05 -12.29
C SER A 83 -4.47 13.79 -13.75
N VAL A 84 -4.81 14.87 -14.44
CA VAL A 84 -5.00 14.91 -15.89
C VAL A 84 -4.09 15.99 -16.43
N ASN A 85 -3.17 15.62 -17.33
CA ASN A 85 -2.40 16.58 -18.12
C ASN A 85 -2.96 16.61 -19.53
N ILE A 86 -3.47 17.78 -19.96
CA ILE A 86 -4.08 18.01 -21.26
C ILE A 86 -3.07 18.75 -22.12
N THR A 87 -2.63 18.14 -23.21
CA THR A 87 -1.67 18.73 -24.15
C THR A 87 -2.31 19.25 -25.44
N ASN A 88 -3.58 18.95 -25.67
CA ASN A 88 -4.33 19.49 -26.81
C ASN A 88 -5.86 19.42 -26.57
N PHE A 89 -6.56 20.51 -26.81
CA PHE A 89 -8.02 20.53 -26.91
C PHE A 89 -8.44 20.48 -28.38
N SER A 90 -9.10 19.42 -28.79
CA SER A 90 -9.58 19.24 -30.16
C SER A 90 -10.83 20.04 -30.47
N ASN A 91 -11.65 20.34 -29.45
CA ASN A 91 -12.92 21.05 -29.59
C ASN A 91 -13.29 21.75 -28.28
N ILE A 92 -13.71 23.02 -28.35
CA ILE A 92 -14.18 23.79 -27.19
C ILE A 92 -15.55 23.34 -26.66
N ALA A 93 -16.38 22.70 -27.50
CA ALA A 93 -17.72 22.28 -27.14
C ALA A 93 -17.79 20.90 -26.44
N ARG A 94 -16.66 20.17 -26.37
CA ARG A 94 -16.65 18.80 -25.81
C ARG A 94 -15.69 18.72 -24.64
N PRO A 95 -16.03 17.94 -23.58
CA PRO A 95 -15.11 17.69 -22.50
C PRO A 95 -13.93 16.83 -22.97
N SER A 96 -12.72 17.15 -22.48
CA SER A 96 -11.52 16.37 -22.78
C SER A 96 -11.48 15.03 -22.04
N ILE A 97 -11.99 15.05 -20.82
CA ILE A 97 -12.20 13.88 -19.96
C ILE A 97 -13.49 14.09 -19.19
N TYR A 98 -14.28 13.02 -19.03
CA TYR A 98 -15.63 13.12 -18.49
C TYR A 98 -16.08 11.86 -17.75
N ILE A 99 -17.11 12.03 -16.92
CA ILE A 99 -17.85 10.96 -16.24
C ILE A 99 -19.17 10.72 -16.99
N ASP A 100 -19.48 9.45 -17.25
CA ASP A 100 -20.72 9.05 -17.91
C ASP A 100 -21.96 9.19 -17.02
N THR A 101 -23.13 9.28 -17.64
CA THR A 101 -24.44 9.51 -17.00
C THR A 101 -24.86 8.43 -16.00
N SER A 102 -24.27 7.25 -16.07
CA SER A 102 -24.59 6.14 -15.14
C SER A 102 -23.89 6.22 -13.78
N LYS A 103 -22.99 7.20 -13.61
CA LYS A 103 -22.17 7.35 -12.41
C LYS A 103 -22.63 8.55 -11.58
N LYS A 104 -22.27 8.58 -10.30
CA LYS A 104 -22.33 9.78 -9.48
C LYS A 104 -20.93 10.41 -9.40
N PHE A 105 -20.87 11.69 -9.07
CA PHE A 105 -19.66 12.42 -8.79
C PHE A 105 -19.59 12.78 -7.31
N ASN A 106 -18.54 12.39 -6.63
CA ASN A 106 -18.42 12.52 -5.16
C ASN A 106 -17.91 13.89 -4.71
N GLY A 107 -17.54 14.76 -5.65
CA GLY A 107 -16.93 16.06 -5.34
C GLY A 107 -15.43 15.95 -5.07
N ILE A 108 -14.67 16.93 -5.55
CA ILE A 108 -13.22 16.98 -5.36
C ILE A 108 -12.75 18.42 -5.23
N THR A 109 -11.62 18.60 -4.53
CA THR A 109 -10.82 19.82 -4.62
C THR A 109 -9.67 19.57 -5.61
N ILE A 110 -9.46 20.50 -6.54
CA ILE A 110 -8.42 20.38 -7.57
C ILE A 110 -7.53 21.61 -7.59
N THR A 111 -6.29 21.45 -8.06
CA THR A 111 -5.46 22.54 -8.57
C THR A 111 -5.45 22.50 -10.09
N VAL A 112 -5.41 23.66 -10.71
CA VAL A 112 -5.23 23.87 -12.16
C VAL A 112 -3.96 24.66 -12.37
N ASP A 113 -3.06 24.15 -13.21
CA ASP A 113 -1.79 24.76 -13.56
C ASP A 113 -1.59 24.75 -15.08
N GLY A 114 -0.81 25.70 -15.59
CA GLY A 114 -0.47 25.79 -17.00
C GLY A 114 -1.43 26.63 -17.87
N LEU A 115 -2.44 27.27 -17.29
CA LEU A 115 -3.25 28.26 -17.98
C LEU A 115 -2.44 29.53 -18.24
N LEU A 116 -2.46 30.02 -19.48
CA LEU A 116 -1.92 31.31 -19.88
C LEU A 116 -2.98 32.40 -19.71
N ASP A 117 -2.55 33.66 -19.73
CA ASP A 117 -3.46 34.82 -19.64
C ASP A 117 -4.58 34.76 -20.68
N GLY A 118 -5.79 34.94 -20.24
CA GLY A 118 -7.00 34.87 -21.08
C GLY A 118 -7.45 33.45 -21.43
N GLN A 119 -6.73 32.41 -21.03
CA GLN A 119 -7.18 31.01 -21.16
C GLN A 119 -8.11 30.62 -20.01
N GLU A 120 -9.11 29.78 -20.31
CA GLU A 120 -10.06 29.31 -19.34
C GLU A 120 -10.48 27.87 -19.65
N ILE A 121 -10.59 27.08 -18.61
CA ILE A 121 -11.27 25.78 -18.64
C ILE A 121 -12.50 25.80 -17.74
N ALA A 122 -13.39 24.86 -17.93
CA ALA A 122 -14.58 24.70 -17.11
C ALA A 122 -14.84 23.23 -16.75
N TRP A 123 -15.42 23.06 -15.59
CA TRP A 123 -16.05 21.81 -15.14
C TRP A 123 -17.56 21.95 -15.26
N GLY A 124 -18.24 20.97 -15.82
CA GLY A 124 -19.68 20.98 -15.90
C GLY A 124 -20.22 20.19 -17.08
N TYR A 125 -21.53 20.35 -17.32
CA TYR A 125 -22.22 19.79 -18.46
C TYR A 125 -21.80 20.44 -19.78
N ILE A 126 -22.01 19.76 -20.90
CA ILE A 126 -21.56 20.23 -22.22
C ILE A 126 -22.02 21.68 -22.51
N ASN A 127 -23.26 22.00 -22.20
CA ASN A 127 -23.84 23.32 -22.49
C ASN A 127 -23.99 24.22 -21.27
N ASN A 128 -23.69 23.70 -20.07
CA ASN A 128 -23.83 24.47 -18.82
C ASN A 128 -22.64 24.21 -17.88
N PRO A 129 -21.62 25.09 -17.89
CA PRO A 129 -20.51 24.97 -16.97
C PRO A 129 -20.99 25.25 -15.54
N LEU A 130 -20.68 24.38 -14.61
CA LEU A 130 -20.97 24.52 -13.19
C LEU A 130 -19.88 25.37 -12.51
N VAL A 131 -18.62 25.15 -12.87
CA VAL A 131 -17.45 25.87 -12.33
C VAL A 131 -16.58 26.35 -13.48
N ARG A 132 -16.25 27.64 -13.49
CA ARG A 132 -15.29 28.25 -14.40
C ARG A 132 -13.95 28.44 -13.71
N MET A 133 -12.86 28.17 -14.42
CA MET A 133 -11.49 28.23 -13.96
C MET A 133 -10.66 29.13 -14.90
N PRO A 134 -10.75 30.47 -14.69
CA PRO A 134 -10.14 31.45 -15.60
C PRO A 134 -8.66 31.72 -15.33
N LYS A 135 -8.06 31.06 -14.33
CA LYS A 135 -6.65 31.19 -13.96
C LYS A 135 -6.15 29.95 -13.25
N ASN A 136 -4.83 29.83 -13.13
CA ASN A 136 -4.20 28.84 -12.28
C ASN A 136 -4.64 29.02 -10.83
N GLY A 137 -4.86 27.92 -10.12
CA GLY A 137 -5.30 27.97 -8.71
C GLY A 137 -6.09 26.76 -8.27
N THR A 138 -6.66 26.87 -7.06
CA THR A 138 -7.44 25.80 -6.43
C THR A 138 -8.95 26.03 -6.60
N TYR A 139 -9.67 24.97 -6.92
CA TYR A 139 -11.12 25.00 -7.18
C TYR A 139 -11.79 23.83 -6.46
N ILE A 140 -13.02 24.07 -5.97
CA ILE A 140 -13.86 23.04 -5.38
C ILE A 140 -14.93 22.66 -6.40
N LEU A 141 -15.07 21.38 -6.65
CA LEU A 141 -16.10 20.80 -7.51
C LEU A 141 -17.08 20.02 -6.61
N GLU A 142 -18.28 20.53 -6.47
CA GLU A 142 -19.28 19.98 -5.55
C GLU A 142 -19.80 18.60 -5.98
N PRO A 143 -20.21 17.73 -5.05
CA PRO A 143 -20.76 16.43 -5.35
C PRO A 143 -22.06 16.51 -6.18
N ILE A 144 -22.27 15.53 -7.06
CA ILE A 144 -23.50 15.40 -7.85
C ILE A 144 -24.04 13.97 -7.68
N ASN A 145 -25.15 13.83 -6.99
CA ASN A 145 -25.72 12.53 -6.62
C ASN A 145 -26.29 11.74 -7.81
N SER A 146 -26.72 12.44 -8.87
CA SER A 146 -27.28 11.81 -10.07
C SER A 146 -26.90 12.63 -11.29
N LEU A 147 -26.14 12.03 -12.20
CA LEU A 147 -25.77 12.66 -13.47
C LEU A 147 -26.88 12.38 -14.49
N THR A 148 -27.53 13.45 -14.94
CA THR A 148 -28.52 13.40 -16.03
C THR A 148 -27.88 13.55 -17.40
N GLU A 149 -26.66 14.12 -17.45
CA GLU A 149 -25.85 14.32 -18.64
C GLU A 149 -24.39 14.05 -18.33
N THR A 150 -23.58 13.86 -19.34
CA THR A 150 -22.12 13.74 -19.23
C THR A 150 -21.52 15.02 -18.65
N ILE A 151 -20.68 14.88 -17.66
CA ILE A 151 -19.97 15.98 -16.97
C ILE A 151 -18.44 15.81 -17.07
N GLY A 152 -17.71 16.89 -17.32
CA GLY A 152 -16.25 16.80 -17.44
C GLY A 152 -15.52 18.12 -17.58
N PHE A 153 -14.22 18.05 -17.76
CA PHE A 153 -13.36 19.22 -18.03
C PHE A 153 -13.35 19.56 -19.50
N ARG A 154 -13.60 20.82 -19.81
CA ARG A 154 -13.59 21.36 -21.18
C ARG A 154 -12.88 22.69 -21.26
N SER A 155 -12.41 23.02 -22.45
CA SER A 155 -11.94 24.37 -22.78
C SER A 155 -13.10 25.33 -22.98
N ILE A 156 -12.97 26.58 -22.57
CA ILE A 156 -13.86 27.67 -22.94
C ILE A 156 -13.35 28.40 -24.20
N ASN A 157 -12.03 28.62 -24.30
CA ASN A 157 -11.43 29.42 -25.35
C ASN A 157 -10.05 28.88 -25.81
N ILE A 158 -9.67 27.67 -25.41
CA ILE A 158 -8.41 27.05 -25.80
C ILE A 158 -8.68 26.05 -26.92
N VAL A 159 -8.06 26.21 -28.06
CA VAL A 159 -8.07 25.27 -29.19
C VAL A 159 -6.65 24.98 -29.62
N GLY A 160 -6.33 23.71 -29.82
CA GLY A 160 -5.00 23.29 -30.23
C GLY A 160 -4.07 22.97 -29.05
N ALA A 161 -2.76 23.14 -29.26
CA ALA A 161 -1.74 22.77 -28.30
C ALA A 161 -1.80 23.61 -27.01
N CYS A 162 -1.68 22.96 -25.88
CA CYS A 162 -1.59 23.55 -24.55
C CYS A 162 -0.77 22.64 -23.64
N ASN A 163 -0.59 23.02 -22.39
CA ASN A 163 -0.01 22.14 -21.36
C ASN A 163 -0.66 22.48 -20.02
N ILE A 164 -1.85 21.91 -19.79
CA ILE A 164 -2.66 22.21 -18.62
C ILE A 164 -2.73 20.96 -17.76
N THR A 165 -2.37 21.10 -16.50
CA THR A 165 -2.44 20.03 -15.51
C THR A 165 -3.55 20.31 -14.50
N ILE A 166 -4.44 19.36 -14.32
CA ILE A 166 -5.48 19.34 -13.30
C ILE A 166 -5.12 18.24 -12.31
N THR A 167 -4.87 18.62 -11.06
CA THR A 167 -4.50 17.68 -10.00
C THR A 167 -5.53 17.71 -8.89
N GLN A 168 -6.08 16.55 -8.53
CA GLN A 168 -6.93 16.40 -7.35
C GLN A 168 -6.08 16.50 -6.08
N LEU A 169 -6.53 17.31 -5.14
CA LEU A 169 -5.99 17.36 -3.79
C LEU A 169 -6.57 16.21 -2.96
N PRO A 170 -5.79 15.63 -2.05
CA PRO A 170 -6.31 14.58 -1.15
C PRO A 170 -7.42 15.14 -0.26
N SER A 171 -8.44 14.35 0.00
CA SER A 171 -9.54 14.67 0.92
C SER A 171 -9.15 14.46 2.38
N GLY A 172 -8.05 13.78 2.64
CA GLY A 172 -7.51 13.48 3.95
C GLY A 172 -6.40 12.45 3.88
N GLN A 173 -6.02 11.93 5.02
CA GLN A 173 -5.06 10.83 5.14
C GLN A 173 -5.66 9.71 6.00
N SER A 174 -5.41 8.47 5.63
CA SER A 174 -5.81 7.28 6.38
C SER A 174 -4.81 6.15 6.12
N VAL A 175 -4.66 5.24 7.07
CA VAL A 175 -3.98 3.97 6.79
C VAL A 175 -4.71 3.24 5.65
N PRO A 176 -4.00 2.48 4.80
CA PRO A 176 -4.62 1.74 3.71
C PRO A 176 -5.77 0.85 4.19
N THR A 177 -6.90 0.91 3.49
CA THR A 177 -8.05 0.01 3.68
C THR A 177 -8.41 -0.62 2.33
N ASN A 178 -9.23 -1.67 2.34
CA ASN A 178 -9.71 -2.28 1.11
C ASN A 178 -10.47 -1.29 0.23
N GLU A 179 -11.28 -0.40 0.81
CA GLU A 179 -12.03 0.63 0.06
C GLU A 179 -11.08 1.62 -0.61
N ILE A 180 -10.06 2.12 0.12
CA ILE A 180 -9.05 3.05 -0.42
C ILE A 180 -8.29 2.38 -1.57
N LEU A 181 -7.78 1.15 -1.36
CA LEU A 181 -6.99 0.46 -2.38
C LEU A 181 -7.84 -0.06 -3.54
N LYS A 182 -9.13 -0.35 -3.33
CA LYS A 182 -10.05 -0.67 -4.42
C LYS A 182 -10.32 0.55 -5.30
N ALA A 183 -10.46 1.72 -4.70
CA ALA A 183 -10.62 2.98 -5.44
C ALA A 183 -9.31 3.41 -6.12
N ASN A 184 -8.17 3.14 -5.49
CA ASN A 184 -6.85 3.50 -5.99
C ASN A 184 -5.84 2.38 -5.69
N PRO A 185 -5.64 1.42 -6.61
CA PRO A 185 -4.85 0.21 -6.37
C PRO A 185 -3.34 0.48 -6.42
N TYR A 186 -2.87 1.43 -5.60
CA TYR A 186 -1.46 1.77 -5.49
C TYR A 186 -1.05 1.92 -4.03
N LEU A 187 0.07 1.30 -3.63
CA LEU A 187 0.74 1.67 -2.39
C LEU A 187 1.62 2.89 -2.65
N GLN A 188 1.52 3.85 -1.75
CA GLN A 188 2.32 5.08 -1.81
C GLN A 188 3.79 4.76 -1.55
N ASP A 189 4.67 5.42 -2.30
CA ASP A 189 6.11 5.43 -2.07
C ASP A 189 6.46 6.56 -1.09
N PHE A 190 6.96 6.20 0.09
CA PHE A 190 7.39 7.14 1.13
C PHE A 190 8.87 7.55 1.02
N SER A 191 9.60 7.04 0.02
CA SER A 191 10.99 7.47 -0.24
C SER A 191 11.10 8.89 -0.80
N GLY A 192 10.01 9.42 -1.36
CA GLY A 192 9.99 10.69 -2.09
C GLY A 192 10.32 10.56 -3.60
N ASN A 193 10.64 9.37 -4.09
CA ASN A 193 11.03 9.14 -5.49
C ASN A 193 9.86 8.95 -6.46
N ASN A 194 8.62 9.01 -5.96
CA ASN A 194 7.39 8.85 -6.73
C ASN A 194 7.35 7.54 -7.55
N ARG A 195 7.61 6.44 -6.87
CA ARG A 195 7.61 5.07 -7.42
C ARG A 195 6.53 4.22 -6.75
N PRO A 196 5.24 4.52 -6.95
CA PRO A 196 4.18 3.78 -6.30
C PRO A 196 4.17 2.31 -6.75
N LEU A 197 3.75 1.42 -5.86
CA LEU A 197 3.53 0.01 -6.17
C LEU A 197 2.11 -0.18 -6.68
N LYS A 198 1.93 -0.46 -7.97
CA LYS A 198 0.64 -0.78 -8.55
C LYS A 198 0.23 -2.19 -8.17
N LEU A 199 -0.94 -2.33 -7.56
CA LEU A 199 -1.54 -3.60 -7.18
C LEU A 199 -2.40 -4.14 -8.33
N ASN A 200 -2.18 -5.37 -8.71
CA ASN A 200 -2.89 -6.00 -9.84
C ASN A 200 -3.56 -7.29 -9.33
N ASN A 201 -4.77 -7.55 -9.81
CA ASN A 201 -5.62 -8.70 -9.53
C ASN A 201 -6.13 -8.82 -8.09
N PHE A 202 -5.76 -7.90 -7.20
CA PHE A 202 -6.29 -7.89 -5.83
C PHE A 202 -7.81 -7.73 -5.81
N LEU A 203 -8.48 -8.61 -5.10
CA LEU A 203 -9.93 -8.54 -4.90
C LEU A 203 -10.33 -7.47 -3.89
N PHE A 204 -9.40 -7.04 -3.04
CA PHE A 204 -9.63 -6.16 -1.88
C PHE A 204 -10.76 -6.69 -0.98
N ALA A 205 -10.76 -7.98 -0.79
CA ALA A 205 -11.71 -8.73 0.03
C ALA A 205 -11.07 -10.05 0.49
N ALA A 206 -11.60 -10.64 1.54
CA ALA A 206 -11.16 -11.92 2.09
C ALA A 206 -9.63 -11.96 2.34
N MET A 207 -8.93 -12.90 1.72
CA MET A 207 -7.49 -13.10 1.84
C MET A 207 -6.71 -12.44 0.69
N SER A 208 -7.34 -11.54 -0.10
CA SER A 208 -6.69 -10.74 -1.14
C SER A 208 -7.00 -9.26 -0.91
N GLY A 209 -6.12 -8.55 -0.17
CA GLY A 209 -6.31 -7.15 0.19
C GLY A 209 -5.80 -6.81 1.60
N VAL A 210 -6.30 -5.73 2.19
CA VAL A 210 -5.83 -5.24 3.49
C VAL A 210 -6.37 -6.08 4.63
N GLY A 211 -5.48 -6.51 5.52
CA GLY A 211 -5.82 -7.15 6.79
C GLY A 211 -6.09 -8.64 6.74
N GLY A 212 -6.57 -9.16 5.62
CA GLY A 212 -6.98 -10.55 5.46
C GLY A 212 -8.09 -10.95 6.43
N TYR A 213 -9.24 -11.34 5.88
CA TYR A 213 -10.40 -11.78 6.64
C TYR A 213 -10.83 -13.17 6.16
N ASP A 214 -11.23 -14.03 7.05
CA ASP A 214 -11.78 -15.34 6.69
C ASP A 214 -13.26 -15.23 6.19
N ILE A 215 -13.58 -14.13 5.49
CA ILE A 215 -14.89 -13.83 4.92
C ILE A 215 -14.72 -13.53 3.43
N ALA A 216 -15.31 -14.37 2.57
CA ALA A 216 -15.33 -14.14 1.13
C ALA A 216 -16.43 -13.15 0.72
N SER A 217 -17.62 -13.28 1.29
CA SER A 217 -18.76 -12.40 1.03
C SER A 217 -19.79 -12.44 2.16
N THR A 218 -20.66 -11.42 2.18
CA THR A 218 -21.82 -11.34 3.06
C THR A 218 -23.09 -11.19 2.23
N ASN A 219 -24.20 -11.77 2.70
CA ASN A 219 -25.50 -11.64 2.09
C ASN A 219 -26.56 -11.30 3.16
N ILE A 220 -27.12 -10.09 3.08
CA ILE A 220 -28.14 -9.58 3.99
C ILE A 220 -29.48 -10.29 3.71
N LEU A 221 -30.21 -10.65 4.77
CA LEU A 221 -31.57 -11.16 4.72
C LEU A 221 -32.56 -10.05 5.11
N PRO A 222 -33.04 -9.23 4.15
CA PRO A 222 -33.74 -7.98 4.43
C PRO A 222 -35.12 -8.16 5.04
N ASP A 223 -35.73 -9.32 4.89
CA ASP A 223 -36.98 -9.71 5.53
C ASP A 223 -36.84 -10.03 7.03
N ARG A 224 -35.63 -10.16 7.52
CA ARG A 224 -35.32 -10.57 8.90
C ARG A 224 -34.80 -9.44 9.78
N ALA A 225 -34.10 -8.48 9.18
CA ALA A 225 -33.53 -7.34 9.91
C ALA A 225 -33.22 -6.15 9.00
N ASN A 226 -33.17 -4.95 9.60
CA ASN A 226 -32.55 -3.79 8.98
C ASN A 226 -31.07 -3.83 9.29
N VAL A 227 -30.27 -4.11 8.27
CA VAL A 227 -28.82 -4.32 8.40
C VAL A 227 -28.10 -3.51 7.34
N THR A 228 -26.97 -2.91 7.72
CA THR A 228 -25.97 -2.41 6.78
C THR A 228 -24.68 -3.20 6.96
N VAL A 229 -24.01 -3.50 5.85
CA VAL A 229 -22.70 -4.16 5.84
C VAL A 229 -21.72 -3.27 5.11
N THR A 230 -20.63 -2.94 5.79
CA THR A 230 -19.53 -2.13 5.24
C THR A 230 -18.31 -3.01 5.07
N ASP A 231 -17.72 -2.98 3.86
CA ASP A 231 -16.47 -3.68 3.50
C ASP A 231 -16.47 -5.19 3.83
N ASN A 232 -17.63 -5.86 3.76
CA ASN A 232 -17.87 -7.25 4.24
C ASN A 232 -17.41 -7.51 5.68
N ARG A 233 -17.08 -6.49 6.44
CA ARG A 233 -16.39 -6.56 7.72
C ARG A 233 -17.20 -6.03 8.89
N ILE A 234 -17.95 -4.94 8.69
CA ILE A 234 -18.75 -4.31 9.74
C ILE A 234 -20.21 -4.56 9.44
N ILE A 235 -20.87 -5.28 10.33
CA ILE A 235 -22.31 -5.55 10.27
C ILE A 235 -22.98 -4.68 11.32
N HIS A 236 -23.81 -3.73 10.91
CA HIS A 236 -24.58 -2.87 11.79
C HIS A 236 -26.07 -3.20 11.66
N ILE A 237 -26.69 -3.61 12.77
CA ILE A 237 -28.07 -4.06 12.86
C ILE A 237 -28.87 -3.04 13.67
N THR A 238 -29.83 -2.38 13.02
CA THR A 238 -30.66 -1.34 13.64
C THR A 238 -32.04 -1.86 14.08
N LYS A 239 -32.48 -2.99 13.51
CA LYS A 239 -33.79 -3.57 13.85
C LYS A 239 -33.84 -5.05 13.51
N LYS A 240 -34.41 -5.85 14.40
CA LYS A 240 -34.82 -7.23 14.15
C LYS A 240 -36.29 -7.26 13.73
N LEU A 241 -36.61 -7.84 12.57
CA LEU A 241 -37.93 -7.86 11.97
C LEU A 241 -38.66 -9.20 12.21
N SER A 242 -37.93 -10.26 12.52
CA SER A 242 -38.49 -11.62 12.70
C SER A 242 -38.01 -12.25 14.00
N THR A 243 -38.58 -13.38 14.37
CA THR A 243 -38.14 -14.20 15.52
C THR A 243 -36.90 -15.04 15.22
N THR A 244 -36.51 -15.15 13.95
CA THR A 244 -35.32 -15.89 13.52
C THR A 244 -34.06 -15.08 13.80
N ASP A 245 -33.05 -15.73 14.38
CA ASP A 245 -31.80 -15.06 14.78
C ASP A 245 -30.82 -14.85 13.61
N ASN A 246 -30.99 -15.57 12.50
CA ASN A 246 -30.16 -15.42 11.31
C ASN A 246 -30.56 -14.18 10.51
N MET A 247 -29.68 -13.20 10.37
CA MET A 247 -29.91 -11.92 9.69
C MET A 247 -28.97 -11.68 8.51
N VAL A 248 -27.76 -12.21 8.59
CA VAL A 248 -26.73 -12.11 7.55
C VAL A 248 -26.09 -13.48 7.35
N ASN A 249 -25.99 -13.91 6.11
CA ASN A 249 -25.16 -15.07 5.77
C ASN A 249 -23.74 -14.63 5.44
N ILE A 250 -22.77 -15.26 6.05
CA ILE A 250 -21.35 -15.05 5.80
C ILE A 250 -20.81 -16.26 5.05
N VAL A 251 -20.23 -16.05 3.88
CA VAL A 251 -19.49 -17.08 3.16
C VAL A 251 -18.04 -17.03 3.61
N PRO A 252 -17.51 -18.10 4.24
CA PRO A 252 -16.12 -18.11 4.66
C PRO A 252 -15.16 -18.23 3.46
N ALA A 253 -13.93 -17.72 3.63
CA ALA A 253 -12.88 -17.81 2.61
C ALA A 253 -12.23 -19.19 2.52
N ASN A 254 -12.38 -20.02 3.56
CA ASN A 254 -11.80 -21.37 3.63
C ASN A 254 -12.69 -22.32 4.44
N SER A 255 -12.35 -23.63 4.47
CA SER A 255 -13.13 -24.67 5.12
C SER A 255 -13.02 -24.71 6.66
N ASN A 256 -12.05 -23.99 7.23
CA ASN A 256 -11.87 -23.91 8.68
C ASN A 256 -11.60 -22.45 9.09
N PRO A 257 -12.57 -21.53 8.88
CA PRO A 257 -12.38 -20.13 9.15
C PRO A 257 -12.25 -19.86 10.65
N THR A 258 -11.32 -19.00 11.02
CA THR A 258 -11.22 -18.42 12.36
C THR A 258 -11.69 -16.98 12.29
N HIS A 259 -12.86 -16.71 12.85
CA HIS A 259 -13.41 -15.37 12.92
C HIS A 259 -13.01 -14.72 14.25
N LYS A 260 -12.29 -13.62 14.18
CA LYS A 260 -12.09 -12.71 15.31
C LYS A 260 -12.95 -11.48 15.08
N PHE A 261 -13.75 -11.09 16.10
CA PHE A 261 -14.65 -9.97 15.94
C PHE A 261 -14.97 -9.31 17.28
N LYS A 262 -15.40 -8.05 17.21
CA LYS A 262 -15.86 -7.28 18.35
C LYS A 262 -17.35 -7.03 18.23
N VAL A 263 -18.07 -7.23 19.32
CA VAL A 263 -19.50 -6.94 19.45
C VAL A 263 -19.70 -5.74 20.35
N THR A 264 -20.55 -4.81 19.93
CA THR A 264 -20.96 -3.65 20.72
C THR A 264 -22.44 -3.36 20.56
N GLY A 265 -23.07 -2.73 21.56
CA GLY A 265 -24.46 -2.26 21.51
C GLY A 265 -25.51 -3.28 21.92
N LEU A 266 -25.13 -4.47 22.37
CA LEU A 266 -26.07 -5.43 22.91
C LEU A 266 -26.68 -4.92 24.24
N SER A 267 -28.01 -5.03 24.37
CA SER A 267 -28.80 -4.71 25.56
C SER A 267 -29.85 -5.82 25.81
N ASP A 268 -30.55 -5.73 26.93
CA ASP A 268 -31.72 -6.53 27.26
C ASP A 268 -31.50 -8.05 27.26
N GLY A 269 -30.29 -8.52 27.59
CA GLY A 269 -29.95 -9.95 27.60
C GLY A 269 -29.83 -10.58 26.22
N ARG A 270 -29.78 -9.78 25.16
CA ARG A 270 -29.51 -10.23 23.79
C ARG A 270 -28.05 -10.64 23.62
N GLN A 271 -27.81 -11.56 22.71
CA GLN A 271 -26.47 -12.00 22.32
C GLN A 271 -26.35 -12.03 20.79
N VAL A 272 -25.16 -11.85 20.27
CA VAL A 272 -24.87 -12.21 18.88
C VAL A 272 -24.91 -13.71 18.75
N SER A 273 -25.62 -14.24 17.75
CA SER A 273 -25.61 -15.66 17.39
C SER A 273 -24.79 -15.88 16.13
N LEU A 274 -23.98 -16.92 16.11
CA LEU A 274 -23.28 -17.42 14.94
C LEU A 274 -23.62 -18.91 14.78
N GLU A 275 -24.29 -19.22 13.69
CA GLU A 275 -24.72 -20.57 13.36
C GLU A 275 -23.91 -21.10 12.19
N ASN A 276 -23.23 -22.22 12.39
CA ASN A 276 -22.66 -23.01 11.29
C ASN A 276 -23.72 -23.97 10.77
N ARG A 277 -23.98 -23.96 9.47
CA ARG A 277 -25.02 -24.80 8.81
C ARG A 277 -25.00 -26.27 9.19
N ASN A 278 -23.86 -26.79 9.63
CA ASN A 278 -23.68 -28.21 9.96
C ASN A 278 -23.65 -28.50 11.48
N GLY A 279 -24.18 -27.60 12.32
CA GLY A 279 -24.54 -27.95 13.70
C GLY A 279 -23.78 -27.24 14.82
N GLY A 280 -22.98 -26.24 14.56
CA GLY A 280 -22.42 -25.37 15.61
C GLY A 280 -23.29 -24.11 15.80
N PHE A 281 -23.81 -23.90 17.00
CA PHE A 281 -24.48 -22.68 17.41
C PHE A 281 -23.69 -22.04 18.54
N TYR A 282 -23.25 -20.79 18.33
CA TYR A 282 -22.43 -20.04 19.29
C TYR A 282 -23.13 -18.73 19.63
N THR A 283 -23.02 -18.29 20.87
CA THR A 283 -23.54 -16.98 21.31
C THR A 283 -22.43 -16.18 21.96
N PHE A 284 -22.50 -14.84 21.77
CA PHE A 284 -21.47 -13.90 22.21
C PHE A 284 -22.11 -12.65 22.80
N ASP A 285 -21.58 -12.19 23.92
CA ASP A 285 -21.92 -10.92 24.56
C ASP A 285 -21.16 -9.75 23.93
N ASN A 286 -21.30 -8.52 24.46
CA ASN A 286 -20.44 -7.41 24.11
C ASN A 286 -18.97 -7.73 24.43
N GLY A 287 -18.06 -7.38 23.54
CA GLY A 287 -16.62 -7.60 23.70
C GLY A 287 -15.95 -8.17 22.47
N GLU A 288 -14.68 -8.55 22.61
CA GLU A 288 -13.91 -9.24 21.56
C GLU A 288 -14.04 -10.76 21.73
N HIS A 289 -14.23 -11.45 20.61
CA HIS A 289 -14.43 -12.88 20.55
C HIS A 289 -13.60 -13.48 19.41
N GLU A 290 -13.22 -14.75 19.57
CA GLU A 290 -12.58 -15.55 18.55
C GLU A 290 -13.23 -16.92 18.50
N VAL A 291 -13.59 -17.37 17.29
CA VAL A 291 -14.20 -18.69 17.08
C VAL A 291 -13.66 -19.33 15.80
N THR A 292 -13.22 -20.57 15.92
CA THR A 292 -12.86 -21.40 14.77
C THR A 292 -14.03 -22.32 14.44
N LEU A 293 -14.50 -22.24 13.18
CA LEU A 293 -15.59 -23.07 12.69
C LEU A 293 -15.02 -24.21 11.87
N THR A 294 -15.45 -25.42 12.16
CA THR A 294 -15.03 -26.61 11.40
C THR A 294 -16.23 -27.14 10.62
N TYR A 295 -16.03 -27.35 9.33
CA TYR A 295 -17.02 -28.00 8.47
C TYR A 295 -16.67 -29.48 8.27
N PRO A 296 -17.64 -30.38 8.24
CA PRO A 296 -17.40 -31.77 7.89
C PRO A 296 -16.77 -31.91 6.52
N GLU A 297 -15.90 -32.91 6.36
CA GLU A 297 -15.28 -33.21 5.07
C GLU A 297 -16.35 -33.48 4.00
N GLY A 298 -16.16 -32.92 2.80
CA GLY A 298 -17.11 -33.02 1.70
C GLY A 298 -18.26 -31.99 1.72
N THR A 299 -18.26 -31.03 2.66
CA THR A 299 -19.24 -29.94 2.66
C THR A 299 -19.05 -29.04 1.43
N THR A 300 -20.04 -28.99 0.53
CA THR A 300 -19.97 -28.23 -0.73
C THR A 300 -20.50 -26.79 -0.61
N SER A 301 -21.25 -26.48 0.46
CA SER A 301 -21.85 -25.18 0.69
C SER A 301 -21.42 -24.64 2.05
N LEU A 302 -20.40 -23.77 2.01
CA LEU A 302 -19.86 -23.14 3.21
C LEU A 302 -20.59 -21.81 3.44
N TYR A 303 -21.41 -21.70 4.47
CA TYR A 303 -21.90 -20.42 4.96
C TYR A 303 -22.22 -20.49 6.45
N ASN A 304 -22.09 -19.36 7.12
CA ASN A 304 -22.46 -19.16 8.50
C ASN A 304 -23.57 -18.12 8.56
N ALA A 305 -24.53 -18.33 9.44
CA ALA A 305 -25.55 -17.36 9.71
C ALA A 305 -25.17 -16.55 10.95
N ILE A 306 -25.20 -15.23 10.84
CA ILE A 306 -24.96 -14.32 11.96
C ILE A 306 -26.20 -13.45 12.21
N GLY A 307 -26.47 -13.17 13.48
CA GLY A 307 -27.59 -12.30 13.87
C GLY A 307 -27.59 -12.01 15.36
N VAL A 308 -28.76 -11.62 15.89
CA VAL A 308 -28.94 -11.29 17.31
C VAL A 308 -30.12 -12.06 17.87
N THR A 309 -29.92 -12.70 19.03
CA THR A 309 -30.96 -13.46 19.73
C THR A 309 -32.07 -12.56 20.31
N GLY A 310 -33.18 -13.16 20.72
CA GLY A 310 -34.29 -12.49 21.40
C GLY A 310 -35.39 -11.98 20.47
N SER A 311 -36.30 -11.19 21.02
CA SER A 311 -37.51 -10.73 20.32
C SER A 311 -37.22 -9.72 19.20
N ALA A 312 -38.14 -9.64 18.23
CA ALA A 312 -38.12 -8.58 17.22
C ALA A 312 -38.24 -7.21 17.88
N GLY A 313 -37.63 -6.19 17.31
CA GLY A 313 -37.62 -4.82 17.83
C GLY A 313 -36.38 -4.04 17.40
N ASP A 314 -36.36 -2.78 17.77
CA ASP A 314 -35.25 -1.86 17.49
C ASP A 314 -34.01 -2.25 18.34
N MET A 315 -32.82 -1.98 17.80
CA MET A 315 -31.53 -2.23 18.43
C MET A 315 -30.48 -1.34 17.76
N ASP A 316 -29.27 -1.34 18.32
CA ASP A 316 -28.11 -0.63 17.74
C ASP A 316 -26.87 -1.49 18.01
N VAL A 317 -26.77 -2.59 17.25
CA VAL A 317 -25.72 -3.60 17.45
C VAL A 317 -24.73 -3.55 16.29
N THR A 318 -23.46 -3.46 16.63
CA THR A 318 -22.36 -3.54 15.66
C THR A 318 -21.52 -4.77 15.92
N ILE A 319 -21.25 -5.53 14.86
CA ILE A 319 -20.33 -6.67 14.83
C ILE A 319 -19.21 -6.28 13.87
N GLU A 320 -18.02 -6.06 14.38
CA GLU A 320 -16.84 -5.69 13.58
C GLU A 320 -15.86 -6.85 13.55
N PHE A 321 -15.64 -7.43 12.36
CA PHE A 321 -14.61 -8.43 12.16
C PHE A 321 -13.23 -7.82 12.21
N ILE A 322 -12.36 -8.35 13.06
CA ILE A 322 -10.98 -7.89 13.28
C ILE A 322 -10.09 -8.56 12.24
N PRO A 323 -9.23 -7.81 11.54
CA PRO A 323 -8.33 -8.36 10.55
C PRO A 323 -7.35 -9.35 11.19
N ARG A 324 -7.06 -10.43 10.47
CA ARG A 324 -6.10 -11.46 10.91
C ARG A 324 -4.67 -10.92 10.92
N TYR A 325 -4.37 -10.00 10.00
CA TYR A 325 -3.05 -9.39 9.81
C TYR A 325 -3.17 -7.87 9.76
N SER A 326 -3.30 -7.23 10.92
CA SER A 326 -3.40 -5.77 11.01
C SER A 326 -2.22 -5.07 10.31
N ASN A 327 -2.52 -3.99 9.58
CA ASN A 327 -1.53 -3.21 8.83
C ASN A 327 -0.72 -4.04 7.83
N ALA A 328 -1.33 -5.01 7.18
CA ALA A 328 -0.71 -5.81 6.13
C ALA A 328 -1.56 -5.83 4.86
N LEU A 329 -0.89 -5.90 3.71
CA LEU A 329 -1.48 -6.30 2.45
C LEU A 329 -1.38 -7.83 2.35
N VAL A 330 -2.50 -8.50 2.22
CA VAL A 330 -2.55 -9.97 2.13
C VAL A 330 -2.72 -10.37 0.68
N THR A 331 -1.95 -11.38 0.26
CA THR A 331 -2.00 -11.99 -1.07
C THR A 331 -2.54 -13.41 -0.97
N ASP A 332 -3.42 -13.80 -1.90
CA ASP A 332 -4.09 -15.11 -1.87
C ASP A 332 -3.25 -16.26 -2.46
N GLY A 333 -2.19 -15.93 -3.17
CA GLY A 333 -1.31 -16.91 -3.82
C GLY A 333 -1.87 -17.46 -5.14
N VAL A 334 -2.89 -16.83 -5.72
CA VAL A 334 -3.53 -17.23 -6.97
C VAL A 334 -3.03 -16.40 -8.15
N ASP A 335 -3.17 -15.06 -8.05
CA ASP A 335 -2.78 -14.15 -9.15
C ASP A 335 -2.46 -12.72 -8.69
N ASP A 336 -2.46 -12.44 -7.37
CA ASP A 336 -2.09 -11.15 -6.79
C ASP A 336 -0.63 -10.81 -7.06
N TYR A 337 -0.36 -9.60 -7.57
CA TYR A 337 1.00 -9.08 -7.68
C TYR A 337 1.09 -7.56 -7.60
N GLY A 338 2.27 -7.08 -7.20
CA GLY A 338 2.60 -5.66 -7.15
C GLY A 338 3.68 -5.30 -8.17
N GLN A 339 3.49 -4.22 -8.92
CA GLN A 339 4.42 -3.73 -9.94
C GLN A 339 4.93 -2.33 -9.57
N ILE A 340 6.25 -2.18 -9.38
CA ILE A 340 6.86 -0.88 -9.07
C ILE A 340 6.80 0.00 -10.32
N GLN A 341 6.19 1.17 -10.22
CA GLN A 341 6.12 2.11 -11.33
C GLN A 341 7.39 2.98 -11.40
N ASN A 342 7.79 3.37 -12.61
CA ASN A 342 8.88 4.31 -12.88
C ASN A 342 10.27 3.92 -12.32
N LEU A 343 10.50 2.65 -11.98
CA LEU A 343 11.81 2.19 -11.54
C LEU A 343 12.70 1.89 -12.74
N GLN A 344 13.82 2.61 -12.84
CA GLN A 344 14.79 2.45 -13.94
C GLN A 344 16.12 1.84 -13.47
N GLN A 345 16.38 1.81 -12.17
CA GLN A 345 17.61 1.28 -11.59
C GLN A 345 17.38 -0.01 -10.81
N GLY A 346 18.43 -0.85 -10.72
CA GLY A 346 18.36 -2.09 -9.96
C GLY A 346 18.38 -1.85 -8.46
N VAL A 347 17.69 -2.70 -7.69
CA VAL A 347 17.76 -2.75 -6.24
C VAL A 347 18.87 -3.71 -5.86
N LYS A 348 19.80 -3.25 -5.02
CA LYS A 348 20.91 -4.05 -4.50
C LYS A 348 20.70 -4.51 -3.07
N VAL A 349 19.97 -3.73 -2.27
CA VAL A 349 19.55 -4.11 -0.93
C VAL A 349 18.04 -4.01 -0.84
N LEU A 350 17.39 -5.10 -0.44
CA LEU A 350 15.94 -5.19 -0.28
C LEU A 350 15.60 -5.63 1.14
N PHE A 351 14.83 -4.83 1.84
CA PHE A 351 14.16 -5.19 3.08
C PHE A 351 12.69 -5.51 2.79
N VAL A 352 12.19 -6.61 3.31
CA VAL A 352 10.77 -6.98 3.23
C VAL A 352 10.32 -7.52 4.58
N THR A 353 9.31 -6.90 5.17
CA THR A 353 8.62 -7.48 6.33
C THR A 353 7.40 -8.25 5.84
N ILE A 354 7.41 -9.55 6.04
CA ILE A 354 6.44 -10.48 5.47
C ILE A 354 6.13 -11.63 6.44
N ASN A 355 4.90 -12.14 6.36
CA ASN A 355 4.49 -13.39 6.97
C ASN A 355 3.99 -14.32 5.86
N PRO A 356 4.78 -15.26 5.36
CA PRO A 356 4.38 -16.18 4.30
C PRO A 356 3.54 -17.34 4.85
N PHE A 357 2.52 -17.76 4.08
CA PHE A 357 1.61 -18.83 4.47
C PHE A 357 1.89 -20.15 3.74
N ILE A 358 2.43 -20.05 2.52
CA ILE A 358 2.77 -21.20 1.68
C ILE A 358 4.20 -21.05 1.13
N ASP A 359 4.77 -22.17 0.72
CA ASP A 359 6.12 -22.27 0.14
C ASP A 359 6.15 -22.24 -1.40
N GLY A 360 7.36 -22.26 -1.97
CA GLY A 360 7.59 -22.41 -3.40
C GLY A 360 7.32 -21.18 -4.26
N LYS A 361 7.23 -19.98 -3.69
CA LYS A 361 6.71 -18.78 -4.35
C LYS A 361 7.62 -17.57 -4.25
N PHE A 362 7.42 -16.59 -5.17
CA PHE A 362 8.25 -15.39 -5.26
C PHE A 362 7.77 -14.29 -4.32
N ILE A 363 8.71 -13.71 -3.56
CA ILE A 363 8.47 -12.49 -2.79
C ILE A 363 8.73 -11.25 -3.67
N TYR A 364 9.83 -11.26 -4.42
CA TYR A 364 10.28 -10.17 -5.27
C TYR A 364 11.08 -10.70 -6.45
N ASP A 365 10.92 -10.13 -7.63
CA ASP A 365 11.63 -10.50 -8.85
C ASP A 365 11.94 -9.26 -9.71
N GLN A 366 13.22 -9.03 -10.02
CA GLN A 366 13.66 -7.96 -10.93
C GLN A 366 14.48 -8.50 -12.11
N ARG A 367 14.27 -9.73 -12.53
CA ARG A 367 15.01 -10.35 -13.62
C ARG A 367 14.71 -9.68 -14.96
N LEU A 368 15.75 -9.43 -15.76
CA LEU A 368 15.61 -9.13 -17.19
C LEU A 368 15.51 -10.39 -18.04
N ASN A 369 16.37 -11.37 -17.73
CA ASN A 369 16.44 -12.66 -18.40
C ASN A 369 17.02 -13.70 -17.43
N THR A 370 17.13 -14.95 -17.86
CA THR A 370 17.57 -16.06 -17.03
C THR A 370 19.09 -16.14 -16.82
N THR A 371 19.87 -15.24 -17.40
CA THR A 371 21.36 -15.32 -17.43
C THR A 371 22.04 -14.21 -16.64
N GLU A 372 21.37 -13.10 -16.36
CA GLU A 372 21.93 -11.95 -15.62
C GLU A 372 21.82 -12.09 -14.10
N PRO A 373 22.70 -11.42 -13.33
CA PRO A 373 22.58 -11.32 -11.88
C PRO A 373 21.26 -10.57 -11.52
N TRP A 374 20.52 -11.12 -10.61
CA TRP A 374 19.23 -10.59 -10.16
C TRP A 374 19.07 -10.65 -8.65
N LEU A 375 18.16 -9.85 -8.16
CA LEU A 375 17.67 -9.95 -6.80
C LEU A 375 16.28 -10.56 -6.82
N PHE A 376 16.09 -11.73 -6.25
CA PHE A 376 14.77 -12.27 -5.97
C PHE A 376 14.80 -13.20 -4.75
N ALA A 377 13.66 -13.33 -4.11
CA ALA A 377 13.46 -14.25 -3.00
C ALA A 377 12.31 -15.21 -3.33
N VAL A 378 12.56 -16.48 -3.09
CA VAL A 378 11.59 -17.56 -3.33
C VAL A 378 11.50 -18.40 -2.07
N PHE A 379 10.29 -18.72 -1.63
CA PHE A 379 10.08 -19.83 -0.70
C PHE A 379 10.11 -21.14 -1.46
N ASN A 380 10.92 -22.08 -1.02
CA ASN A 380 10.95 -23.41 -1.61
C ASN A 380 9.96 -24.38 -0.92
N ASP A 381 9.80 -25.56 -1.48
CA ASP A 381 8.94 -26.65 -1.02
C ASP A 381 9.30 -27.24 0.36
N LYS A 382 10.33 -26.73 1.02
CA LYS A 382 10.77 -27.13 2.37
C LYS A 382 10.57 -26.05 3.42
N GLY A 383 9.83 -24.98 3.10
CA GLY A 383 9.64 -23.84 3.98
C GLY A 383 10.90 -23.01 4.20
N SER A 384 11.84 -23.04 3.25
CA SER A 384 13.09 -22.31 3.28
C SER A 384 13.07 -21.20 2.25
N ILE A 385 13.74 -20.08 2.51
CA ILE A 385 13.97 -19.05 1.48
C ILE A 385 15.14 -19.50 0.64
N ALA A 386 14.89 -19.79 -0.63
CA ALA A 386 15.92 -19.94 -1.61
C ALA A 386 16.25 -18.57 -2.19
N TYR A 387 17.44 -18.11 -1.92
CA TYR A 387 18.06 -17.00 -2.64
C TYR A 387 18.80 -17.58 -3.85
N ASN A 388 18.39 -17.18 -5.05
CA ASN A 388 19.06 -17.61 -6.26
C ASN A 388 19.67 -16.39 -6.97
N SER A 389 20.94 -16.06 -6.63
CA SER A 389 21.79 -15.39 -7.59
C SER A 389 22.64 -16.46 -8.26
N ARG A 390 22.68 -16.51 -9.57
CA ARG A 390 23.62 -17.40 -10.28
C ARG A 390 25.08 -17.04 -10.01
N ASN A 391 25.35 -15.88 -9.41
CA ASN A 391 26.68 -15.42 -8.99
C ASN A 391 26.69 -15.23 -7.47
N SER A 392 27.57 -15.91 -6.84
CA SER A 392 27.76 -16.35 -5.46
C SER A 392 27.91 -15.28 -4.34
N ASN A 393 27.64 -13.99 -4.58
CA ASN A 393 27.97 -12.92 -3.62
C ASN A 393 26.77 -12.29 -2.88
N GLY A 394 25.59 -12.88 -2.99
CA GLY A 394 24.42 -12.40 -2.27
C GLY A 394 24.39 -12.89 -0.82
N LYS A 395 23.89 -12.04 0.08
CA LYS A 395 23.68 -12.35 1.50
C LYS A 395 22.22 -12.21 1.86
N THR A 396 21.76 -13.00 2.81
CA THR A 396 20.42 -12.92 3.37
C THR A 396 20.50 -12.76 4.88
N TYR A 397 19.71 -11.83 5.41
CA TYR A 397 19.56 -11.61 6.85
C TYR A 397 18.11 -11.86 7.23
N ILE A 398 17.89 -12.47 8.39
CA ILE A 398 16.58 -12.63 9.00
C ILE A 398 16.59 -11.88 10.33
N ASP A 399 15.64 -10.95 10.48
CA ASP A 399 15.53 -10.10 11.65
C ASP A 399 16.87 -9.43 12.03
N GLY A 400 17.68 -9.04 11.01
CA GLY A 400 18.98 -8.40 11.15
C GLY A 400 20.17 -9.35 11.35
N THR A 401 19.96 -10.65 11.48
CA THR A 401 21.02 -11.64 11.68
C THR A 401 21.42 -12.26 10.34
N LEU A 402 22.72 -12.21 10.02
CA LEU A 402 23.27 -12.84 8.81
C LEU A 402 22.99 -14.35 8.86
N ASN A 403 22.43 -14.83 7.77
CA ASN A 403 22.26 -16.26 7.56
C ASN A 403 23.34 -16.76 6.57
N GLU A 404 24.26 -17.57 7.07
CA GLU A 404 25.34 -18.15 6.26
C GLU A 404 24.90 -19.32 5.38
N SER A 405 23.69 -19.82 5.58
CA SER A 405 23.10 -20.89 4.76
C SER A 405 22.41 -20.29 3.55
N THR A 406 22.64 -20.85 2.37
CA THR A 406 21.86 -20.54 1.16
C THR A 406 20.40 -20.95 1.28
N ILE A 407 20.06 -21.74 2.30
CA ILE A 407 18.71 -22.18 2.63
C ILE A 407 18.39 -21.62 4.02
N VAL A 408 17.58 -20.59 4.06
CA VAL A 408 17.05 -20.02 5.30
C VAL A 408 15.80 -20.77 5.67
N SER A 409 15.74 -21.38 6.84
CA SER A 409 14.49 -21.90 7.39
C SER A 409 13.59 -20.72 7.76
N ALA A 410 12.88 -20.19 6.77
CA ALA A 410 11.82 -19.22 7.00
C ALA A 410 10.68 -19.92 7.73
N LEU A 411 10.25 -19.36 8.86
CA LEU A 411 9.14 -19.89 9.58
C LEU A 411 7.87 -19.45 8.87
N LEU A 412 7.17 -20.38 8.22
CA LEU A 412 5.83 -20.15 7.71
C LEU A 412 4.92 -19.71 8.85
N ASN A 413 3.96 -18.85 8.53
CA ASN A 413 3.00 -18.27 9.48
C ASN A 413 3.67 -17.44 10.60
N LYS A 414 4.83 -16.88 10.35
CA LYS A 414 5.53 -15.97 11.27
C LYS A 414 5.92 -14.68 10.55
N LYS A 415 5.59 -13.53 11.16
CA LYS A 415 6.08 -12.22 10.72
C LYS A 415 7.58 -12.15 10.93
N GLN A 416 8.34 -11.78 9.92
CA GLN A 416 9.80 -11.67 9.92
C GLN A 416 10.28 -10.59 8.95
N ILE A 417 11.46 -10.06 9.19
CA ILE A 417 12.12 -9.10 8.31
C ILE A 417 13.21 -9.84 7.54
N ILE A 418 13.04 -9.91 6.23
CA ILE A 418 14.01 -10.51 5.31
C ILE A 418 14.79 -9.37 4.68
N THR A 419 16.12 -9.39 4.80
CA THR A 419 17.01 -8.47 4.08
C THR A 419 17.85 -9.26 3.10
N ILE A 420 17.82 -8.86 1.84
CA ILE A 420 18.59 -9.47 0.76
C ILE A 420 19.57 -8.42 0.24
N VAL A 421 20.84 -8.79 0.15
CA VAL A 421 21.91 -7.94 -0.34
C VAL A 421 22.56 -8.61 -1.54
N ASN A 422 22.72 -7.91 -2.66
CA ASN A 422 23.42 -8.38 -3.84
C ASN A 422 24.16 -7.25 -4.55
N ASN A 423 25.47 -7.26 -4.48
CA ASN A 423 26.35 -6.28 -5.11
C ASN A 423 26.43 -6.41 -6.64
N ASP A 424 26.16 -7.59 -7.18
CA ASP A 424 26.35 -7.92 -8.60
C ASP A 424 25.18 -7.44 -9.48
N VAL A 425 24.15 -6.83 -8.90
CA VAL A 425 23.00 -6.28 -9.66
C VAL A 425 23.45 -5.07 -10.47
N THR A 426 23.39 -5.18 -11.77
CA THR A 426 23.67 -4.07 -12.69
C THR A 426 22.48 -3.10 -12.79
N GLY A 427 22.79 -1.80 -12.92
CA GLY A 427 21.79 -0.73 -12.75
C GLY A 427 20.79 -0.54 -13.89
N ASP A 428 21.00 -1.11 -15.08
CA ASP A 428 20.14 -0.84 -16.23
C ASP A 428 19.06 -1.91 -16.36
N LYS A 429 17.78 -1.53 -16.23
CA LYS A 429 16.64 -2.44 -16.23
C LYS A 429 15.57 -1.99 -17.22
N THR A 430 15.25 -2.85 -18.15
CA THR A 430 14.15 -2.67 -19.09
C THR A 430 12.83 -3.30 -18.63
N LYS A 431 12.87 -4.22 -17.66
CA LYS A 431 11.68 -4.80 -17.05
C LYS A 431 11.39 -4.20 -15.68
N THR A 432 10.12 -3.97 -15.43
CA THR A 432 9.62 -3.46 -14.17
C THR A 432 9.70 -4.54 -13.08
N PRO A 433 10.33 -4.27 -11.94
CA PRO A 433 10.37 -5.21 -10.81
C PRO A 433 9.00 -5.47 -10.22
N ILE A 434 8.81 -6.69 -9.71
CA ILE A 434 7.54 -7.23 -9.27
C ILE A 434 7.64 -7.83 -7.88
N PHE A 435 6.62 -7.56 -7.08
CA PHE A 435 6.35 -8.23 -5.82
C PHE A 435 5.31 -9.33 -6.00
N PHE A 436 5.41 -10.41 -5.24
CA PHE A 436 4.46 -11.50 -5.06
C PHE A 436 4.29 -12.43 -6.25
N SER A 437 5.04 -12.25 -7.35
CA SER A 437 5.01 -13.07 -8.54
C SER A 437 6.37 -13.05 -9.27
N ASN A 438 6.51 -13.86 -10.30
CA ASN A 438 7.62 -13.75 -11.24
C ASN A 438 7.42 -12.60 -12.25
N THR A 439 8.48 -12.20 -12.95
CA THR A 439 8.43 -11.08 -13.91
C THR A 439 7.51 -11.32 -15.12
N ASP A 440 7.09 -12.54 -15.37
CA ASP A 440 6.19 -12.88 -16.49
C ASP A 440 4.72 -12.90 -16.07
N HIS A 441 4.39 -12.71 -14.79
CA HIS A 441 3.05 -12.71 -14.19
C HIS A 441 2.23 -13.99 -14.44
N ASN A 442 2.88 -15.10 -14.72
CA ASN A 442 2.22 -16.34 -15.13
C ASN A 442 2.32 -17.47 -14.11
N SER A 443 3.10 -17.29 -13.05
CA SER A 443 3.28 -18.31 -12.01
C SER A 443 3.98 -17.76 -10.78
N GLY A 444 4.05 -18.58 -9.73
CA GLY A 444 4.88 -18.32 -8.57
C GLY A 444 4.31 -17.29 -7.60
N TRP A 445 2.99 -17.00 -7.65
CA TRP A 445 2.33 -16.13 -6.69
C TRP A 445 2.45 -16.64 -5.26
N ILE A 446 2.78 -15.75 -4.33
CA ILE A 446 2.90 -16.07 -2.90
C ILE A 446 1.60 -15.76 -2.18
N SER A 447 1.21 -16.62 -1.26
CA SER A 447 0.19 -16.31 -0.25
C SER A 447 0.90 -15.84 1.01
N SER A 448 0.67 -14.60 1.39
CA SER A 448 1.42 -13.94 2.47
C SER A 448 0.71 -12.71 3.03
N ALA A 449 1.13 -12.25 4.21
CA ALA A 449 0.85 -10.91 4.68
C ALA A 449 2.13 -10.06 4.55
N PHE A 450 2.06 -9.01 3.73
CA PHE A 450 3.12 -8.05 3.48
C PHE A 450 2.88 -6.78 4.30
N TYR A 451 3.88 -6.32 5.04
CA TYR A 451 3.77 -5.17 5.94
C TYR A 451 4.50 -3.93 5.41
N ASN A 452 5.75 -4.11 4.99
CA ASN A 452 6.55 -3.03 4.42
C ASN A 452 7.68 -3.58 3.54
N SER A 453 8.25 -2.70 2.70
CA SER A 453 9.47 -2.98 1.97
C SER A 453 10.24 -1.69 1.69
N ILE A 454 11.58 -1.79 1.76
CA ILE A 454 12.51 -0.70 1.45
C ILE A 454 13.57 -1.25 0.50
N GLY A 455 13.83 -0.54 -0.59
CA GLY A 455 14.87 -0.88 -1.56
C GLY A 455 15.95 0.18 -1.65
N PHE A 456 17.21 -0.25 -1.82
CA PHE A 456 18.37 0.62 -2.05
C PHE A 456 19.12 0.19 -3.31
N ASP A 457 19.67 1.16 -4.06
CA ASP A 457 20.44 0.91 -5.28
C ASP A 457 21.96 0.70 -5.02
N SER A 458 22.38 0.82 -3.80
CA SER A 458 23.79 0.66 -3.38
C SER A 458 23.92 -0.20 -2.14
N VAL A 459 25.12 -0.72 -1.94
CA VAL A 459 25.53 -1.43 -0.72
C VAL A 459 26.69 -0.65 -0.11
N PRO A 460 26.59 -0.18 1.15
CA PRO A 460 27.64 0.63 1.74
C PRO A 460 28.89 -0.18 2.07
N THR A 461 30.04 0.47 1.96
CA THR A 461 31.32 -0.08 2.41
C THR A 461 32.01 0.84 3.41
N LYS A 462 32.80 0.25 4.32
CA LYS A 462 33.52 1.03 5.33
C LYS A 462 34.50 2.02 4.72
N GLU A 463 35.07 1.67 3.58
CA GLU A 463 36.09 2.45 2.87
C GLU A 463 35.48 3.68 2.20
N THR A 464 34.35 3.53 1.51
CA THR A 464 33.70 4.62 0.75
C THR A 464 32.76 5.44 1.60
N ASP A 465 31.93 4.79 2.43
CA ASP A 465 30.77 5.39 3.08
C ASP A 465 31.01 5.64 4.58
N GLY A 466 32.02 5.00 5.16
CA GLY A 466 32.36 5.14 6.58
C GLY A 466 31.60 4.19 7.51
N PHE A 467 30.65 3.42 7.00
CA PHE A 467 29.88 2.42 7.72
C PHE A 467 29.66 1.17 6.85
N THR A 468 29.25 0.08 7.46
CA THR A 468 29.13 -1.22 6.82
C THR A 468 27.70 -1.53 6.43
N GLU A 469 27.52 -2.58 5.63
CA GLU A 469 26.23 -3.20 5.33
C GLU A 469 25.45 -3.54 6.62
N GLN A 470 26.10 -4.07 7.66
CA GLN A 470 25.45 -4.37 8.93
C GLN A 470 24.97 -3.11 9.66
N ASP A 471 25.73 -2.00 9.58
CA ASP A 471 25.32 -0.72 10.15
C ASP A 471 24.07 -0.19 9.45
N LEU A 472 23.97 -0.33 8.11
CA LEU A 472 22.75 -0.01 7.37
C LEU A 472 21.57 -0.86 7.82
N ILE A 473 21.77 -2.18 7.96
CA ILE A 473 20.71 -3.09 8.41
C ILE A 473 20.19 -2.67 9.79
N ASN A 474 21.08 -2.44 10.74
CA ASN A 474 20.70 -2.00 12.08
C ASN A 474 19.94 -0.67 12.05
N TYR A 475 20.42 0.32 11.29
CA TYR A 475 19.79 1.61 11.14
C TYR A 475 18.35 1.49 10.60
N VAL A 476 18.13 0.70 9.54
CA VAL A 476 16.82 0.50 8.93
C VAL A 476 15.86 -0.19 9.91
N LEU A 477 16.33 -1.23 10.62
CA LEU A 477 15.53 -1.95 11.61
C LEU A 477 15.12 -1.10 12.81
N GLU A 478 15.95 -0.15 13.20
CA GLU A 478 15.71 0.72 14.36
C GLU A 478 14.87 1.95 14.02
N ASN A 479 15.02 2.51 12.81
CA ASN A 479 14.49 3.83 12.48
C ASN A 479 13.39 3.83 11.42
N LEU A 480 13.32 2.83 10.54
CA LEU A 480 12.43 2.84 9.39
C LEU A 480 11.37 1.73 9.39
N ILE A 481 11.64 0.60 10.01
CA ILE A 481 10.72 -0.53 10.06
C ILE A 481 10.03 -0.58 11.42
N THR A 482 8.71 -0.40 11.42
CA THR A 482 7.87 -0.59 12.61
C THR A 482 7.76 -2.10 12.90
N LYS A 483 8.21 -2.52 14.09
CA LYS A 483 8.17 -3.93 14.54
C LYS A 483 6.73 -4.41 14.82
#